data_d73cf226f9f2cff852fa6a06dd0ec095
#
_entry.id   d73cf226f9f2cff852fa6a06dd0ec095
#
_cell.length_a   1.000
_cell.length_b   1.000
_cell.length_c   1.000
_cell.angle_alpha   90.00
_cell.angle_beta   90.00
_cell.angle_gamma   90.00
#
_symmetry.space_group_name_H-M   'P 1'
#
loop_
_entity.id
_entity.type
_entity.pdbx_description
1 polymer ?
#
loop_
_entity_poly.entity_id
_entity_poly.type
_entity_poly.pdbx_seq_one_letter_code
_entity_poly.pdbx_strand_id
1 'polypeptide(L)'
;KEEHFLNPKFEIKQVHEIEIYSITEHSSLESIDMSIGGNHTLCKIYLTIKAGSVARYYSAFKEDFIHLINKKKLRANLMIGVFDSMMIENISELLAKIHVAGNYRFETQERYLIAQSYEPVETINDKLILHYNSKRQAEDEHGRVDYSKRGYVIGVVKDELIIEYVKPQKGENGRNCRGEFLIPKEPIIKNEPTFSVGEKITVIDTPKSI
;
A
#
# COMPACT_ATOMS: atom_id res chain seq x y z
N LYS A 1 -4.26 -12.07 -17.29
CA LYS A 1 -3.52 -12.69 -16.16
C LYS A 1 -3.96 -12.11 -14.81
N GLU A 2 -4.19 -10.80 -14.71
CA GLU A 2 -4.61 -10.13 -13.46
C GLU A 2 -6.02 -10.50 -13.03
N GLU A 3 -6.98 -10.57 -13.98
CA GLU A 3 -8.36 -10.96 -13.72
C GLU A 3 -8.49 -12.34 -13.06
N HIS A 4 -7.66 -13.30 -13.47
CA HIS A 4 -7.66 -14.62 -12.85
C HIS A 4 -7.17 -14.58 -11.42
N PHE A 5 -6.19 -13.72 -11.15
CA PHE A 5 -5.54 -13.60 -9.85
C PHE A 5 -6.46 -12.99 -8.80
N LEU A 6 -7.31 -12.04 -9.19
CA LEU A 6 -8.30 -11.38 -8.34
C LEU A 6 -9.63 -12.16 -8.27
N ASN A 7 -9.75 -13.29 -8.95
CA ASN A 7 -10.94 -14.13 -8.88
C ASN A 7 -10.96 -14.95 -7.57
N PRO A 8 -12.01 -14.81 -6.71
CA PRO A 8 -12.12 -15.55 -5.45
C PRO A 8 -12.11 -17.07 -5.59
N LYS A 9 -12.49 -17.59 -6.76
CA LYS A 9 -12.48 -19.03 -7.06
C LYS A 9 -11.08 -19.57 -7.40
N PHE A 10 -10.09 -18.68 -7.60
CA PHE A 10 -8.73 -19.08 -7.89
C PHE A 10 -7.96 -19.32 -6.59
N GLU A 11 -7.77 -20.59 -6.25
CA GLU A 11 -7.00 -21.00 -5.09
C GLU A 11 -5.52 -21.15 -5.44
N ILE A 12 -4.65 -20.65 -4.53
CA ILE A 12 -3.21 -20.89 -4.58
C ILE A 12 -2.85 -21.74 -3.39
N LYS A 13 -2.20 -22.87 -3.65
CA LYS A 13 -1.72 -23.78 -2.60
C LYS A 13 -0.22 -24.00 -2.78
N GLN A 14 0.49 -23.99 -1.67
CA GLN A 14 1.88 -24.39 -1.63
C GLN A 14 1.94 -25.92 -1.50
N VAL A 15 2.60 -26.58 -2.44
CA VAL A 15 2.90 -28.01 -2.38
C VAL A 15 4.35 -28.14 -1.94
N HIS A 16 4.61 -28.89 -0.88
CA HIS A 16 5.94 -29.11 -0.35
C HIS A 16 6.42 -30.49 -0.77
N GLU A 17 7.59 -30.53 -1.40
CA GLU A 17 8.37 -31.74 -1.58
C GLU A 17 9.55 -31.67 -0.60
N ILE A 18 9.76 -32.73 0.18
CA ILE A 18 10.83 -32.77 1.20
C ILE A 18 11.97 -33.56 0.61
N GLU A 19 13.06 -32.89 0.31
CA GLU A 19 14.33 -33.51 -0.06
C GLU A 19 15.34 -33.31 1.07
N ILE A 20 16.01 -34.37 1.46
CA ILE A 20 17.03 -34.33 2.51
C ILE A 20 18.41 -34.38 1.85
N TYR A 21 19.15 -33.28 1.97
CA TYR A 21 20.52 -33.17 1.50
C TYR A 21 21.46 -33.05 2.70
N SER A 22 22.69 -33.58 2.54
CA SER A 22 23.79 -33.19 3.41
C SER A 22 24.30 -31.81 2.99
N ILE A 23 24.22 -30.84 3.88
CA ILE A 23 24.67 -29.47 3.62
C ILE A 23 26.15 -29.38 3.96
N THR A 24 26.98 -29.06 2.98
CA THR A 24 28.28 -28.46 3.22
C THR A 24 28.05 -26.98 3.46
N GLU A 25 28.09 -26.56 4.73
CA GLU A 25 27.77 -25.20 5.13
C GLU A 25 28.77 -24.21 4.53
N HIS A 26 28.32 -23.32 3.67
CA HIS A 26 29.07 -22.11 3.35
C HIS A 26 28.72 -21.05 4.41
N SER A 27 29.52 -20.97 5.45
CA SER A 27 29.36 -20.10 6.62
C SER A 27 29.29 -18.57 6.32
N SER A 28 29.57 -18.18 5.06
CA SER A 28 29.60 -16.79 4.62
C SER A 28 28.25 -16.08 4.62
N LEU A 29 27.12 -16.80 4.43
CA LEU A 29 25.78 -16.23 4.48
C LEU A 29 25.23 -16.11 5.91
N GLU A 30 25.76 -16.88 6.87
CA GLU A 30 25.34 -16.80 8.28
C GLU A 30 25.72 -15.49 8.94
N SER A 31 26.75 -14.79 8.42
CA SER A 31 27.16 -13.48 8.91
C SER A 31 26.25 -12.32 8.47
N ILE A 32 25.22 -12.61 7.64
CA ILE A 32 24.23 -11.64 7.19
C ILE A 32 22.96 -11.80 8.01
N ASP A 33 22.75 -10.92 9.00
CA ASP A 33 21.50 -10.89 9.78
C ASP A 33 20.38 -10.25 8.95
N MET A 34 19.53 -11.13 8.39
CA MET A 34 18.43 -10.72 7.52
C MET A 34 17.09 -11.25 7.99
N SER A 35 16.07 -10.42 7.87
CA SER A 35 14.67 -10.74 8.17
C SER A 35 13.76 -10.36 7.01
N ILE A 36 12.61 -11.02 6.92
CA ILE A 36 11.55 -10.69 5.96
C ILE A 36 10.35 -10.18 6.73
N GLY A 37 9.80 -9.05 6.29
CA GLY A 37 8.59 -8.44 6.84
C GLY A 37 7.77 -7.77 5.76
N GLY A 38 6.47 -7.63 6.01
CA GLY A 38 5.53 -6.98 5.09
C GLY A 38 4.94 -5.69 5.64
N ASN A 39 4.23 -4.96 4.78
CA ASN A 39 3.30 -3.93 5.21
C ASN A 39 2.08 -4.58 5.90
N HIS A 40 1.17 -3.76 6.45
CA HIS A 40 0.00 -4.26 7.19
C HIS A 40 -0.94 -5.14 6.35
N THR A 41 -1.00 -4.92 5.03
CA THR A 41 -1.80 -5.74 4.10
C THR A 41 -1.07 -6.99 3.62
N LEU A 42 0.24 -7.10 3.83
CA LEU A 42 1.14 -8.11 3.25
C LEU A 42 1.17 -8.09 1.72
N CYS A 43 0.81 -6.97 1.09
CA CYS A 43 0.90 -6.77 -0.35
C CYS A 43 2.29 -6.35 -0.80
N LYS A 44 3.12 -5.84 0.11
CA LYS A 44 4.52 -5.50 -0.14
C LYS A 44 5.39 -6.17 0.91
N ILE A 45 6.32 -7.00 0.45
CA ILE A 45 7.23 -7.75 1.31
C ILE A 45 8.65 -7.24 1.10
N TYR A 46 9.34 -7.03 2.19
CA TYR A 46 10.68 -6.46 2.20
C TYR A 46 11.67 -7.41 2.86
N LEU A 47 12.84 -7.50 2.27
CA LEU A 47 14.05 -8.01 2.92
C LEU A 47 14.66 -6.85 3.71
N THR A 48 14.95 -7.07 4.98
CA THR A 48 15.67 -6.13 5.83
C THR A 48 16.97 -6.77 6.25
N ILE A 49 18.09 -6.10 5.97
CA ILE A 49 19.43 -6.50 6.40
C ILE A 49 19.88 -5.53 7.48
N LYS A 50 20.30 -6.06 8.63
CA LYS A 50 20.68 -5.22 9.77
C LYS A 50 22.07 -4.62 9.59
N ALA A 51 22.26 -3.43 10.17
CA ALA A 51 23.58 -2.83 10.31
C ALA A 51 24.55 -3.75 11.04
N GLY A 52 25.80 -3.73 10.65
CA GLY A 52 26.85 -4.62 11.18
C GLY A 52 26.94 -5.98 10.50
N SER A 53 25.96 -6.37 9.68
CA SER A 53 26.07 -7.58 8.85
C SER A 53 27.25 -7.50 7.90
N VAL A 54 27.86 -8.65 7.58
CA VAL A 54 29.01 -8.73 6.68
C VAL A 54 28.73 -9.76 5.60
N ALA A 55 28.80 -9.34 4.35
CA ALA A 55 28.67 -10.21 3.18
C ALA A 55 30.07 -10.45 2.57
N ARG A 56 30.50 -11.70 2.52
CA ARG A 56 31.73 -12.09 1.86
C ARG A 56 31.43 -12.73 0.52
N TYR A 57 31.92 -12.11 -0.55
CA TYR A 57 31.70 -12.60 -1.90
C TYR A 57 32.48 -13.91 -2.16
N TYR A 58 31.82 -14.84 -2.86
CA TYR A 58 32.38 -16.05 -3.46
C TYR A 58 31.62 -16.35 -4.77
N SER A 59 32.13 -17.26 -5.57
CA SER A 59 31.60 -17.48 -6.94
C SER A 59 30.12 -17.80 -7.04
N ALA A 60 29.55 -18.54 -6.07
CA ALA A 60 28.13 -18.90 -6.03
C ALA A 60 27.28 -17.96 -5.13
N PHE A 61 27.86 -16.86 -4.63
CA PHE A 61 27.19 -15.98 -3.66
C PHE A 61 25.82 -15.49 -4.14
N LYS A 62 25.72 -15.09 -5.39
CA LYS A 62 24.47 -14.55 -5.97
C LYS A 62 23.35 -15.59 -5.93
N GLU A 63 23.65 -16.79 -6.41
CA GLU A 63 22.70 -17.90 -6.49
C GLU A 63 22.26 -18.32 -5.09
N ASP A 64 23.19 -18.49 -4.18
CA ASP A 64 22.93 -18.90 -2.80
C ASP A 64 22.14 -17.82 -2.03
N PHE A 65 22.45 -16.54 -2.24
CA PHE A 65 21.74 -15.42 -1.63
C PHE A 65 20.29 -15.35 -2.10
N ILE A 66 20.04 -15.49 -3.42
CA ILE A 66 18.69 -15.53 -4.00
C ILE A 66 17.94 -16.76 -3.46
N HIS A 67 18.60 -17.93 -3.42
CA HIS A 67 18.02 -19.15 -2.88
C HIS A 67 17.61 -18.98 -1.42
N LEU A 68 18.47 -18.38 -0.60
CA LEU A 68 18.19 -18.11 0.81
C LEU A 68 17.00 -17.16 0.99
N ILE A 69 16.87 -16.10 0.18
CA ILE A 69 15.72 -15.20 0.21
C ILE A 69 14.44 -15.96 -0.15
N ASN A 70 14.46 -16.76 -1.23
CA ASN A 70 13.32 -17.56 -1.64
C ASN A 70 12.92 -18.59 -0.59
N LYS A 71 13.88 -19.26 0.04
CA LYS A 71 13.62 -20.16 1.18
C LYS A 71 12.96 -19.43 2.36
N LYS A 72 13.37 -18.20 2.66
CA LYS A 72 12.72 -17.38 3.70
C LYS A 72 11.30 -16.96 3.29
N LYS A 73 11.06 -16.59 2.02
CA LYS A 73 9.73 -16.31 1.48
C LYS A 73 8.80 -17.52 1.66
N LEU A 74 9.22 -18.70 1.24
CA LEU A 74 8.44 -19.93 1.37
C LEU A 74 8.12 -20.25 2.84
N ARG A 75 9.09 -20.12 3.75
CA ARG A 75 8.88 -20.30 5.18
C ARG A 75 7.88 -19.30 5.79
N ALA A 76 7.74 -18.12 5.19
CA ALA A 76 6.77 -17.12 5.58
C ALA A 76 5.39 -17.31 4.91
N ASN A 77 5.19 -18.44 4.20
CA ASN A 77 3.98 -18.75 3.42
C ASN A 77 3.67 -17.71 2.33
N LEU A 78 4.71 -17.13 1.72
CA LEU A 78 4.54 -16.22 0.59
C LEU A 78 4.39 -17.05 -0.69
N MET A 79 3.24 -16.93 -1.34
CA MET A 79 2.88 -17.70 -2.54
C MET A 79 3.04 -16.90 -3.82
N ILE A 80 3.14 -15.58 -3.69
CA ILE A 80 3.24 -14.62 -4.80
C ILE A 80 4.60 -13.95 -4.73
N GLY A 81 5.24 -13.77 -5.88
CA GLY A 81 6.56 -13.14 -5.97
C GLY A 81 7.70 -13.98 -5.38
N VAL A 82 7.55 -15.32 -5.30
CA VAL A 82 8.60 -16.20 -4.74
C VAL A 82 9.80 -16.25 -5.66
N PHE A 83 9.59 -16.41 -6.96
CA PHE A 83 10.64 -16.44 -7.98
C PHE A 83 10.50 -15.26 -8.96
N ASP A 84 10.13 -14.10 -8.43
CA ASP A 84 9.85 -12.91 -9.22
C ASP A 84 11.16 -12.26 -9.69
N SER A 85 11.23 -11.93 -10.98
CA SER A 85 12.35 -11.17 -11.57
C SER A 85 12.54 -9.80 -10.92
N MET A 86 11.45 -9.17 -10.47
CA MET A 86 11.46 -7.90 -9.73
C MET A 86 12.37 -7.96 -8.49
N MET A 87 12.36 -9.08 -7.75
CA MET A 87 13.26 -9.23 -6.61
C MET A 87 14.73 -9.13 -7.05
N ILE A 88 15.08 -9.82 -8.13
CA ILE A 88 16.45 -9.84 -8.66
C ILE A 88 16.87 -8.43 -9.09
N GLU A 89 15.97 -7.69 -9.76
CA GLU A 89 16.20 -6.30 -10.16
C GLU A 89 16.46 -5.42 -8.94
N ASN A 90 15.60 -5.51 -7.92
CA ASN A 90 15.68 -4.67 -6.72
C ASN A 90 16.92 -4.93 -5.86
N ILE A 91 17.51 -6.12 -5.91
CA ILE A 91 18.74 -6.45 -5.17
C ILE A 91 19.99 -6.41 -6.06
N SER A 92 19.86 -6.13 -7.35
CA SER A 92 20.98 -6.17 -8.32
C SER A 92 22.11 -5.23 -7.95
N GLU A 93 21.79 -4.01 -7.52
CA GLU A 93 22.78 -3.02 -7.09
C GLU A 93 23.53 -3.49 -5.83
N LEU A 94 22.82 -4.08 -4.87
CA LEU A 94 23.43 -4.68 -3.68
C LEU A 94 24.40 -5.80 -4.06
N LEU A 95 23.99 -6.72 -4.93
CA LEU A 95 24.83 -7.81 -5.39
C LEU A 95 26.08 -7.30 -6.10
N ALA A 96 25.97 -6.24 -6.90
CA ALA A 96 27.10 -5.59 -7.55
C ALA A 96 28.06 -4.96 -6.52
N LYS A 97 27.56 -4.27 -5.50
CA LYS A 97 28.37 -3.70 -4.41
C LYS A 97 29.14 -4.79 -3.66
N ILE A 98 28.48 -5.90 -3.32
CA ILE A 98 29.13 -7.02 -2.62
C ILE A 98 30.21 -7.66 -3.50
N HIS A 99 29.92 -7.84 -4.79
CA HIS A 99 30.89 -8.39 -5.75
C HIS A 99 32.15 -7.53 -5.85
N VAL A 100 32.00 -6.23 -6.01
CA VAL A 100 33.13 -5.28 -6.14
C VAL A 100 33.94 -5.19 -4.85
N ALA A 101 33.26 -5.15 -3.69
CA ALA A 101 33.91 -5.01 -2.40
C ALA A 101 34.63 -6.31 -1.93
N GLY A 102 34.18 -7.48 -2.42
CA GLY A 102 34.65 -8.78 -1.95
C GLY A 102 34.28 -9.10 -0.49
N ASN A 103 34.35 -8.11 0.39
CA ASN A 103 33.92 -8.14 1.79
C ASN A 103 33.14 -6.86 2.09
N TYR A 104 31.81 -6.93 2.04
CA TYR A 104 30.93 -5.78 2.19
C TYR A 104 30.29 -5.76 3.58
N ARG A 105 30.49 -4.67 4.31
CA ARG A 105 29.86 -4.43 5.61
C ARG A 105 28.71 -3.44 5.47
N PHE A 106 27.56 -3.81 6.02
CA PHE A 106 26.39 -2.95 6.07
C PHE A 106 26.53 -1.93 7.22
N GLU A 107 26.84 -0.69 6.89
CA GLU A 107 26.96 0.38 7.88
C GLU A 107 25.63 0.79 8.51
N THR A 108 24.56 0.71 7.73
CA THR A 108 23.19 1.02 8.12
C THR A 108 22.27 -0.16 7.82
N GLN A 109 21.07 -0.11 8.42
CA GLN A 109 20.02 -1.05 8.04
C GLN A 109 19.53 -0.74 6.63
N GLU A 110 19.51 -1.74 5.77
CA GLU A 110 19.04 -1.64 4.40
C GLU A 110 17.77 -2.47 4.19
N ARG A 111 16.89 -1.98 3.29
CA ARG A 111 15.59 -2.59 3.04
C ARG A 111 15.31 -2.67 1.55
N TYR A 112 14.94 -3.87 1.07
CA TYR A 112 14.70 -4.15 -0.35
C TYR A 112 13.32 -4.76 -0.53
N LEU A 113 12.56 -4.29 -1.53
CA LEU A 113 11.27 -4.88 -1.91
C LEU A 113 11.53 -6.20 -2.64
N ILE A 114 11.03 -7.31 -2.09
CA ILE A 114 11.30 -8.66 -2.61
C ILE A 114 10.06 -9.41 -3.10
N ALA A 115 8.88 -8.93 -2.78
CA ALA A 115 7.63 -9.40 -3.35
C ALA A 115 6.58 -8.30 -3.30
N GLN A 116 5.73 -8.25 -4.31
CA GLN A 116 4.61 -7.32 -4.41
C GLN A 116 3.39 -8.03 -4.98
N SER A 117 2.23 -7.67 -4.47
CA SER A 117 0.93 -8.17 -4.88
C SER A 117 -0.06 -7.01 -5.05
N TYR A 118 -1.35 -7.31 -5.14
CA TYR A 118 -2.41 -6.35 -5.46
C TYR A 118 -3.00 -5.75 -4.18
N GLU A 119 -2.71 -4.47 -3.94
CA GLU A 119 -3.36 -3.71 -2.86
C GLU A 119 -4.84 -3.52 -3.16
N PRO A 120 -5.72 -3.60 -2.15
CA PRO A 120 -7.11 -3.24 -2.33
C PRO A 120 -7.24 -1.73 -2.56
N VAL A 121 -8.21 -1.34 -3.37
CA VAL A 121 -8.62 0.06 -3.47
C VAL A 121 -9.66 0.32 -2.38
N GLU A 122 -9.38 1.32 -1.54
CA GLU A 122 -10.27 1.67 -0.45
C GLU A 122 -11.62 2.20 -0.95
N THR A 123 -12.65 1.86 -0.21
CA THR A 123 -14.01 2.34 -0.45
C THR A 123 -14.13 3.82 -0.08
N ILE A 124 -14.80 4.61 -0.89
CA ILE A 124 -15.15 5.99 -0.59
C ILE A 124 -16.60 6.02 -0.11
N ASN A 125 -16.81 6.47 1.13
CA ASN A 125 -18.15 6.71 1.66
C ASN A 125 -18.72 7.98 1.06
N ASP A 126 -20.05 8.11 1.07
CA ASP A 126 -20.70 9.35 0.69
C ASP A 126 -20.29 10.50 1.63
N LYS A 127 -20.28 11.71 1.11
CA LYS A 127 -20.00 12.93 1.87
C LYS A 127 -20.77 14.11 1.33
N LEU A 128 -21.44 14.85 2.21
CA LEU A 128 -22.08 16.11 1.90
C LEU A 128 -21.18 17.25 2.38
N ILE A 129 -20.77 18.13 1.48
CA ILE A 129 -19.91 19.28 1.76
C ILE A 129 -20.74 20.54 1.53
N LEU A 130 -20.88 21.34 2.59
CA LEU A 130 -21.61 22.61 2.57
C LEU A 130 -20.61 23.77 2.49
N HIS A 131 -20.31 24.25 1.29
CA HIS A 131 -19.30 25.30 1.06
C HIS A 131 -19.69 26.66 1.66
N TYR A 132 -20.99 26.94 1.77
CA TYR A 132 -21.49 28.20 2.36
C TYR A 132 -21.25 28.30 3.88
N ASN A 133 -21.05 27.16 4.58
CA ASN A 133 -20.81 27.16 6.02
C ASN A 133 -19.39 27.57 6.40
N SER A 134 -18.42 27.45 5.48
CA SER A 134 -17.02 27.78 5.74
C SER A 134 -16.79 29.28 6.00
N LYS A 135 -17.72 30.14 5.58
CA LYS A 135 -17.64 31.59 5.79
C LYS A 135 -18.15 32.04 7.19
N ARG A 136 -18.62 31.11 8.04
CA ARG A 136 -19.20 31.44 9.37
C ARG A 136 -18.18 31.59 10.49
N GLN A 137 -16.93 31.15 10.31
CA GLN A 137 -15.90 31.16 11.37
C GLN A 137 -14.82 32.21 11.11
N ALA A 138 -15.19 33.48 11.09
CA ALA A 138 -14.23 34.54 11.41
C ALA A 138 -14.39 34.87 12.89
N GLU A 139 -13.88 34.01 13.78
CA GLU A 139 -13.52 34.42 15.13
C GLU A 139 -12.29 35.34 15.01
N ASP A 140 -12.35 36.52 15.66
CA ASP A 140 -11.16 37.34 15.75
C ASP A 140 -10.12 36.65 16.67
N GLU A 141 -8.85 37.04 16.56
CA GLU A 141 -7.73 36.46 17.30
C GLU A 141 -7.90 36.50 18.84
N HIS A 142 -8.99 37.03 19.37
CA HIS A 142 -9.30 37.20 20.77
C HIS A 142 -10.53 36.43 21.24
N GLY A 143 -11.11 35.57 20.40
CA GLY A 143 -12.26 34.74 20.78
C GLY A 143 -13.54 35.51 21.01
N ARG A 144 -13.62 36.80 20.61
CA ARG A 144 -14.81 37.60 20.67
C ARG A 144 -15.60 37.45 19.38
N VAL A 145 -16.85 36.99 19.50
CA VAL A 145 -17.79 36.94 18.39
C VAL A 145 -18.25 38.35 18.07
N ASP A 146 -17.80 38.90 16.96
CA ASP A 146 -18.28 40.18 16.47
C ASP A 146 -19.74 40.04 16.00
N TYR A 147 -20.67 40.48 16.84
CA TYR A 147 -22.11 40.39 16.58
C TYR A 147 -22.57 41.26 15.41
N SER A 148 -21.78 42.24 14.97
CA SER A 148 -22.08 43.06 13.79
C SER A 148 -21.80 42.32 12.48
N LYS A 149 -20.96 41.30 12.52
CA LYS A 149 -20.65 40.40 11.39
C LYS A 149 -21.47 39.11 11.37
N ARG A 150 -22.45 38.95 12.24
CA ARG A 150 -23.46 37.93 12.11
C ARG A 150 -24.27 38.19 10.83
N GLY A 151 -23.76 37.70 9.71
CA GLY A 151 -24.52 37.64 8.50
C GLY A 151 -25.77 36.77 8.73
N TYR A 152 -26.87 37.38 9.08
CA TYR A 152 -28.17 36.70 9.20
C TYR A 152 -28.66 36.11 7.87
N VAL A 153 -28.04 36.53 6.78
CA VAL A 153 -28.29 36.00 5.45
C VAL A 153 -26.94 35.62 4.84
N ILE A 154 -26.74 34.35 4.64
CA ILE A 154 -25.58 33.87 3.88
C ILE A 154 -25.90 34.13 2.42
N GLY A 155 -25.37 35.22 1.89
CA GLY A 155 -25.45 35.53 0.48
C GLY A 155 -24.45 34.64 -0.28
N VAL A 156 -24.92 34.03 -1.34
CA VAL A 156 -24.08 33.33 -2.32
C VAL A 156 -24.01 34.14 -3.61
N VAL A 157 -22.86 34.14 -4.26
CA VAL A 157 -22.65 34.85 -5.51
C VAL A 157 -23.07 33.95 -6.67
N LYS A 158 -23.46 34.54 -7.80
CA LYS A 158 -23.72 33.77 -9.03
C LYS A 158 -22.52 32.89 -9.35
N ASP A 159 -22.78 31.65 -9.74
CA ASP A 159 -21.78 30.61 -10.11
C ASP A 159 -20.89 30.14 -8.95
N GLU A 160 -21.28 30.44 -7.71
CA GLU A 160 -20.59 29.90 -6.51
C GLU A 160 -21.07 28.48 -6.19
N LEU A 161 -20.12 27.56 -5.93
CA LEU A 161 -20.41 26.21 -5.48
C LEU A 161 -20.94 26.26 -4.03
N ILE A 162 -22.17 25.83 -3.83
CA ILE A 162 -22.89 25.92 -2.54
C ILE A 162 -22.80 24.59 -1.78
N ILE A 163 -23.11 23.51 -2.46
CA ILE A 163 -23.23 22.17 -1.90
C ILE A 163 -22.58 21.20 -2.88
N GLU A 164 -21.78 20.31 -2.35
CA GLU A 164 -21.21 19.20 -3.10
C GLU A 164 -21.55 17.89 -2.41
N TYR A 165 -22.16 16.97 -3.13
CA TYR A 165 -22.39 15.61 -2.67
C TYR A 165 -21.41 14.68 -3.36
N VAL A 166 -20.43 14.16 -2.61
CA VAL A 166 -19.50 13.15 -3.09
C VAL A 166 -20.19 11.80 -3.07
N LYS A 167 -20.36 11.21 -4.24
CA LYS A 167 -21.00 9.90 -4.40
C LYS A 167 -20.15 8.79 -3.79
N PRO A 168 -20.78 7.81 -3.13
CA PRO A 168 -20.07 6.65 -2.62
C PRO A 168 -19.48 5.86 -3.79
N GLN A 169 -18.25 5.36 -3.61
CA GLN A 169 -17.60 4.50 -4.58
C GLN A 169 -17.18 3.20 -3.91
N LYS A 170 -17.54 2.09 -4.53
CA LYS A 170 -17.11 0.77 -4.06
C LYS A 170 -15.62 0.60 -4.31
N GLY A 171 -14.92 0.10 -3.31
CA GLY A 171 -13.51 -0.26 -3.45
C GLY A 171 -13.32 -1.51 -4.31
N GLU A 172 -12.08 -1.77 -4.69
CA GLU A 172 -11.70 -2.95 -5.47
C GLU A 172 -10.95 -3.95 -4.59
N ASN A 173 -11.20 -5.23 -4.83
CA ASN A 173 -10.57 -6.30 -4.08
C ASN A 173 -9.06 -6.35 -4.39
N GLY A 174 -8.27 -6.57 -3.34
CA GLY A 174 -6.86 -6.90 -3.44
C GLY A 174 -6.59 -8.37 -3.14
N ARG A 175 -5.33 -8.76 -3.29
CA ARG A 175 -4.84 -10.06 -2.86
C ARG A 175 -3.41 -9.93 -2.36
N ASN A 176 -3.13 -10.38 -1.14
CA ASN A 176 -1.81 -10.23 -0.55
C ASN A 176 -0.82 -11.32 -1.02
N CYS A 177 0.45 -11.18 -0.63
CA CYS A 177 1.50 -12.13 -1.03
C CYS A 177 1.33 -13.54 -0.44
N ARG A 178 0.44 -13.75 0.52
CA ARG A 178 0.04 -15.09 1.01
C ARG A 178 -1.11 -15.70 0.22
N GLY A 179 -1.65 -14.98 -0.76
CA GLY A 179 -2.79 -15.42 -1.55
C GLY A 179 -4.14 -15.16 -0.89
N GLU A 180 -4.19 -14.45 0.24
CA GLU A 180 -5.42 -14.09 0.94
C GLU A 180 -6.11 -12.91 0.25
N PHE A 181 -7.44 -12.99 0.12
CA PHE A 181 -8.24 -11.89 -0.42
C PHE A 181 -8.41 -10.76 0.58
N LEU A 182 -8.23 -9.54 0.10
CA LEU A 182 -8.47 -8.30 0.83
C LEU A 182 -9.69 -7.63 0.23
N ILE A 183 -10.81 -7.72 0.96
CA ILE A 183 -12.10 -7.21 0.50
C ILE A 183 -12.37 -5.89 1.21
N PRO A 184 -12.45 -4.75 0.50
CA PRO A 184 -12.83 -3.47 1.08
C PRO A 184 -14.24 -3.54 1.67
N LYS A 185 -14.50 -2.73 2.68
CA LYS A 185 -15.84 -2.60 3.25
C LYS A 185 -16.80 -2.04 2.21
N GLU A 186 -18.06 -2.39 2.28
CA GLU A 186 -19.08 -1.75 1.46
C GLU A 186 -19.20 -0.26 1.82
N PRO A 187 -19.49 0.61 0.84
CA PRO A 187 -19.65 2.03 1.09
C PRO A 187 -20.82 2.31 2.01
N ILE A 188 -20.62 3.21 2.96
CA ILE A 188 -21.68 3.66 3.86
C ILE A 188 -22.34 4.88 3.22
N ILE A 189 -23.66 4.82 3.03
CA ILE A 189 -24.49 5.90 2.50
C ILE A 189 -25.28 6.51 3.65
N LYS A 190 -24.94 7.74 4.04
CA LYS A 190 -25.57 8.46 5.14
C LYS A 190 -26.17 9.81 4.73
N ASN A 191 -25.65 10.39 3.69
CA ASN A 191 -25.94 11.78 3.31
C ASN A 191 -26.62 11.89 1.96
N GLU A 192 -27.27 10.82 1.49
CA GLU A 192 -27.97 10.87 0.21
C GLU A 192 -28.93 12.09 0.19
N PRO A 193 -28.71 13.04 -0.72
CA PRO A 193 -29.43 14.30 -0.66
C PRO A 193 -30.90 14.12 -1.08
N THR A 194 -31.82 14.51 -0.19
CA THR A 194 -33.27 14.53 -0.42
C THR A 194 -33.78 15.95 -0.50
N PHE A 195 -33.04 16.86 -1.11
CA PHE A 195 -33.48 18.27 -1.21
C PHE A 195 -34.02 18.58 -2.60
N SER A 196 -35.04 19.48 -2.62
CA SER A 196 -35.53 20.03 -3.86
C SER A 196 -34.68 21.19 -4.35
N VAL A 197 -34.41 21.21 -5.63
CA VAL A 197 -33.60 22.26 -6.27
C VAL A 197 -34.55 23.43 -6.61
N GLY A 198 -34.21 24.63 -6.13
CA GLY A 198 -34.95 25.86 -6.49
C GLY A 198 -34.60 26.36 -7.90
N GLU A 199 -35.48 27.20 -8.47
CA GLU A 199 -35.34 27.70 -9.84
C GLU A 199 -34.01 28.41 -10.18
N LYS A 200 -33.31 28.91 -9.16
CA LYS A 200 -32.04 29.67 -9.32
C LYS A 200 -30.80 28.82 -9.05
N ILE A 201 -30.93 27.52 -8.90
CA ILE A 201 -29.83 26.60 -8.62
C ILE A 201 -29.59 25.70 -9.83
N THR A 202 -28.37 25.66 -10.29
CA THR A 202 -27.94 24.74 -11.34
C THR A 202 -27.27 23.51 -10.69
N VAL A 203 -27.75 22.34 -11.06
CA VAL A 203 -27.15 21.07 -10.62
C VAL A 203 -26.19 20.62 -11.69
N ILE A 204 -24.94 20.31 -11.26
CA ILE A 204 -23.91 19.73 -12.11
C ILE A 204 -23.66 18.31 -11.62
N ASP A 205 -24.07 17.34 -12.40
CA ASP A 205 -23.87 15.92 -12.10
C ASP A 205 -22.57 15.43 -12.76
N THR A 206 -21.65 14.90 -11.95
CA THR A 206 -20.41 14.28 -12.41
C THR A 206 -20.35 12.82 -11.92
N PRO A 207 -19.49 11.97 -12.49
CA PRO A 207 -19.34 10.59 -12.00
C PRO A 207 -18.93 10.48 -10.52
N LYS A 208 -18.29 11.53 -9.97
CA LYS A 208 -17.77 11.55 -8.60
C LYS A 208 -18.60 12.37 -7.63
N SER A 209 -19.33 13.38 -8.12
CA SER A 209 -20.10 14.30 -7.27
C SER A 209 -21.32 14.89 -7.99
N ILE A 210 -22.26 15.42 -7.21
CA ILE A 210 -23.40 16.23 -7.64
C ILE A 210 -23.31 17.58 -6.96
#